data_7649950040f5f651a205e31198163760
#
_entry.id   7649950040f5f651a205e31198163760
#
_cell.length_a   1.000
_cell.length_b   1.000
_cell.length_c   1.000
_cell.angle_alpha   90.00
_cell.angle_beta   90.00
_cell.angle_gamma   90.00
#
_symmetry.space_group_name_H-M   'P 1'
#
loop_
_entity.id
_entity.type
_entity.pdbx_description
1 polymer ?
#
loop_
_entity_poly.entity_id
_entity_poly.type
_entity_poly.pdbx_seq_one_letter_code
_entity_poly.pdbx_strand_id
1 'polypeptide(L)'
;GGSGLGPVMAYEALRPYADAGIDCRYISNIDPNDQAEKLKGLDPETTLVIIVSKTFTTLETLTNAREVKTWMLEQLKAQGAIDGSDEQNAEAVAKHFVAVSTALEKVEAFGIDPANAFGFWNWVGGRYSAVGLSLIVVLGPERFQQFLEGFHAIDEYFCNTPLENNAVALMGLLNVWYVNFFGSKSHAVLPYCQYLHRFPAYLQQLTMESNGKHVRWDGSAVTSDTGEIFWGEPGTNGQHAFYQLLHQGTVVVPADFIAFANTANPATDSGQDVHELFLGNFLA
;
A
#
# COMPACT_ATOMS: atom_id res chain seq x y z
N GLY A 1 -8.28 1.53 -6.91
CA GLY A 1 -7.89 2.70 -7.69
C GLY A 1 -6.39 2.91 -7.67
N GLY A 2 -5.87 3.85 -8.48
CA GLY A 2 -4.44 4.11 -8.66
C GLY A 2 -3.67 4.40 -7.35
N SER A 3 -4.29 5.01 -6.36
CA SER A 3 -3.72 5.30 -5.04
C SER A 3 -3.70 4.09 -4.08
N GLY A 4 -3.51 2.89 -4.60
CA GLY A 4 -3.57 1.64 -3.84
C GLY A 4 -2.30 1.24 -3.09
N LEU A 5 -1.21 2.01 -3.19
CA LEU A 5 0.10 1.63 -2.64
C LEU A 5 0.11 1.46 -1.12
N GLY A 6 -0.63 2.29 -0.38
CA GLY A 6 -0.72 2.17 1.08
C GLY A 6 -1.26 0.82 1.56
N PRO A 7 -2.48 0.41 1.14
CA PRO A 7 -3.02 -0.91 1.48
C PRO A 7 -2.16 -2.08 0.99
N VAL A 8 -1.63 -2.01 -0.24
CA VAL A 8 -0.75 -3.05 -0.79
C VAL A 8 0.51 -3.22 0.04
N MET A 9 1.21 -2.13 0.33
CA MET A 9 2.43 -2.15 1.14
C MET A 9 2.16 -2.71 2.53
N ALA A 10 1.08 -2.26 3.19
CA ALA A 10 0.72 -2.72 4.52
C ALA A 10 0.34 -4.22 4.52
N TYR A 11 -0.40 -4.69 3.51
CA TYR A 11 -0.72 -6.11 3.36
C TYR A 11 0.55 -6.95 3.19
N GLU A 12 1.45 -6.55 2.28
CA GLU A 12 2.71 -7.28 2.08
C GLU A 12 3.58 -7.30 3.34
N ALA A 13 3.69 -6.16 4.04
CA ALA A 13 4.46 -6.06 5.28
C ALA A 13 3.90 -6.92 6.41
N LEU A 14 2.57 -7.04 6.50
CA LEU A 14 1.86 -7.73 7.56
C LEU A 14 1.41 -9.16 7.17
N ARG A 15 1.75 -9.61 5.97
CA ARG A 15 1.37 -10.92 5.44
C ARG A 15 1.66 -12.10 6.39
N PRO A 16 2.78 -12.13 7.16
CA PRO A 16 3.00 -13.20 8.13
C PRO A 16 1.96 -13.28 9.25
N TYR A 17 1.20 -12.21 9.46
CA TYR A 17 0.17 -12.10 10.49
C TYR A 17 -1.25 -12.19 9.93
N ALA A 18 -1.41 -12.24 8.60
CA ALA A 18 -2.70 -12.36 7.95
C ALA A 18 -3.32 -13.75 8.16
N ASP A 19 -4.64 -13.84 8.05
CA ASP A 19 -5.33 -15.13 8.07
C ASP A 19 -4.93 -15.93 6.83
N ALA A 20 -4.40 -17.13 7.04
CA ALA A 20 -3.93 -18.01 5.98
C ALA A 20 -5.06 -18.53 5.06
N GLY A 21 -6.32 -18.44 5.50
CA GLY A 21 -7.50 -18.80 4.71
C GLY A 21 -7.97 -17.70 3.76
N ILE A 22 -7.39 -16.49 3.81
CA ILE A 22 -7.80 -15.34 3.00
C ILE A 22 -6.69 -14.94 2.02
N ASP A 23 -6.96 -15.06 0.73
CA ASP A 23 -6.09 -14.55 -0.34
C ASP A 23 -6.56 -13.15 -0.75
N CYS A 24 -5.78 -12.12 -0.44
CA CYS A 24 -6.10 -10.74 -0.74
C CYS A 24 -5.33 -10.25 -1.97
N ARG A 25 -6.05 -9.82 -3.00
CA ARG A 25 -5.49 -9.33 -4.26
C ARG A 25 -5.93 -7.89 -4.53
N TYR A 26 -5.04 -7.10 -5.10
CA TYR A 26 -5.29 -5.69 -5.39
C TYR A 26 -5.24 -5.44 -6.90
N ILE A 27 -6.32 -4.87 -7.43
CA ILE A 27 -6.43 -4.41 -8.81
C ILE A 27 -6.42 -2.89 -8.78
N SER A 28 -5.40 -2.25 -9.33
CA SER A 28 -5.24 -0.80 -9.31
C SER A 28 -4.99 -0.17 -10.67
N ASN A 29 -4.42 -0.92 -11.61
CA ASN A 29 -4.19 -0.46 -12.97
C ASN A 29 -5.43 -0.72 -13.83
N ILE A 30 -5.69 0.17 -14.80
CA ILE A 30 -6.73 0.00 -15.82
C ILE A 30 -6.27 -0.95 -16.95
N ASP A 31 -5.00 -1.32 -16.98
CA ASP A 31 -4.49 -2.34 -17.91
C ASP A 31 -5.21 -3.66 -17.66
N PRO A 32 -5.92 -4.22 -18.67
CA PRO A 32 -6.65 -5.48 -18.50
C PRO A 32 -5.77 -6.67 -18.08
N ASN A 33 -4.45 -6.61 -18.32
CA ASN A 33 -3.53 -7.63 -17.85
C ASN A 33 -3.45 -7.68 -16.32
N ASP A 34 -3.48 -6.54 -15.63
CA ASP A 34 -3.47 -6.49 -14.15
C ASP A 34 -4.68 -7.23 -13.59
N GLN A 35 -5.85 -6.99 -14.17
CA GLN A 35 -7.08 -7.66 -13.75
C GLN A 35 -7.07 -9.16 -14.07
N ALA A 36 -6.72 -9.54 -15.30
CA ALA A 36 -6.71 -10.92 -15.75
C ALA A 36 -5.81 -11.79 -14.84
N GLU A 37 -4.60 -11.33 -14.53
CA GLU A 37 -3.69 -12.05 -13.65
C GLU A 37 -4.21 -12.12 -12.19
N LYS A 38 -4.89 -11.08 -11.71
CA LYS A 38 -5.43 -11.06 -10.34
C LYS A 38 -6.67 -11.92 -10.17
N LEU A 39 -7.50 -12.07 -11.21
CA LEU A 39 -8.70 -12.91 -11.17
C LEU A 39 -8.41 -14.40 -11.42
N LYS A 40 -7.26 -14.69 -12.00
CA LYS A 40 -6.88 -16.07 -12.35
C LYS A 40 -6.90 -17.00 -11.13
N GLY A 41 -7.68 -18.09 -11.26
CA GLY A 41 -7.80 -19.12 -10.23
C GLY A 41 -8.63 -18.74 -9.01
N LEU A 42 -9.34 -17.61 -9.05
CA LEU A 42 -10.34 -17.28 -8.03
C LEU A 42 -11.63 -18.07 -8.29
N ASP A 43 -12.26 -18.49 -7.20
CA ASP A 43 -13.61 -19.03 -7.21
C ASP A 43 -14.61 -17.88 -6.93
N PRO A 44 -15.54 -17.59 -7.85
CA PRO A 44 -16.49 -16.49 -7.68
C PRO A 44 -17.42 -16.68 -6.48
N GLU A 45 -17.77 -17.90 -6.10
CA GLU A 45 -18.65 -18.16 -4.94
C GLU A 45 -18.01 -17.76 -3.61
N THR A 46 -16.68 -17.77 -3.53
CA THR A 46 -15.91 -17.44 -2.32
C THR A 46 -15.15 -16.11 -2.42
N THR A 47 -15.40 -15.33 -3.47
CA THR A 47 -14.71 -14.06 -3.71
C THR A 47 -15.55 -12.87 -3.25
N LEU A 48 -14.97 -12.03 -2.39
CA LEU A 48 -15.51 -10.73 -1.99
C LEU A 48 -14.76 -9.61 -2.71
N VAL A 49 -15.50 -8.67 -3.31
CA VAL A 49 -14.93 -7.52 -4.05
C VAL A 49 -15.14 -6.23 -3.24
N ILE A 50 -14.04 -5.57 -2.88
CA ILE A 50 -14.07 -4.30 -2.14
C ILE A 50 -13.74 -3.16 -3.11
N ILE A 51 -14.72 -2.30 -3.43
CA ILE A 51 -14.53 -1.15 -4.31
C ILE A 51 -14.23 0.08 -3.45
N VAL A 52 -13.02 0.62 -3.59
CA VAL A 52 -12.57 1.79 -2.83
C VAL A 52 -12.49 3.01 -3.75
N SER A 53 -13.41 3.96 -3.58
CA SER A 53 -13.42 5.22 -4.33
C SER A 53 -14.24 6.28 -3.61
N LYS A 54 -13.62 7.40 -3.23
CA LYS A 54 -14.28 8.47 -2.47
C LYS A 54 -15.55 8.99 -3.17
N THR A 55 -15.43 9.37 -4.42
CA THR A 55 -16.50 9.98 -5.22
C THR A 55 -17.28 8.98 -6.06
N PHE A 56 -16.82 7.74 -6.08
CA PHE A 56 -17.35 6.66 -6.93
C PHE A 56 -17.47 7.08 -8.40
N THR A 57 -16.42 7.80 -8.89
CA THR A 57 -16.34 8.33 -10.28
C THR A 57 -14.97 8.14 -10.91
N THR A 58 -13.97 7.69 -10.15
CA THR A 58 -12.61 7.49 -10.65
C THR A 58 -12.63 6.46 -11.79
N LEU A 59 -12.16 6.88 -12.96
CA LEU A 59 -12.26 6.10 -14.20
C LEU A 59 -11.70 4.68 -14.03
N GLU A 60 -10.47 4.55 -13.59
CA GLU A 60 -9.78 3.26 -13.43
C GLU A 60 -10.52 2.35 -12.45
N THR A 61 -10.94 2.91 -11.30
CA THR A 61 -11.63 2.15 -10.28
C THR A 61 -12.95 1.61 -10.75
N LEU A 62 -13.76 2.44 -11.42
CA LEU A 62 -15.09 2.01 -11.88
C LEU A 62 -15.03 1.13 -13.13
N THR A 63 -14.02 1.31 -13.98
CA THR A 63 -13.82 0.40 -15.12
C THR A 63 -13.45 -0.98 -14.60
N ASN A 64 -12.43 -1.08 -13.76
CA ASN A 64 -12.04 -2.35 -13.14
C ASN A 64 -13.22 -2.99 -12.36
N ALA A 65 -13.99 -2.19 -11.62
CA ALA A 65 -15.14 -2.70 -10.86
C ALA A 65 -16.23 -3.29 -11.78
N ARG A 66 -16.54 -2.64 -12.91
CA ARG A 66 -17.52 -3.16 -13.88
C ARG A 66 -17.05 -4.44 -14.54
N GLU A 67 -15.78 -4.52 -14.91
CA GLU A 67 -15.20 -5.72 -15.51
C GLU A 67 -15.16 -6.89 -14.51
N VAL A 68 -14.78 -6.65 -13.26
CA VAL A 68 -14.83 -7.67 -12.20
C VAL A 68 -16.28 -8.11 -11.93
N LYS A 69 -17.26 -7.20 -11.99
CA LYS A 69 -18.68 -7.53 -11.88
C LYS A 69 -19.12 -8.43 -13.03
N THR A 70 -18.74 -8.12 -14.26
CA THR A 70 -19.04 -8.95 -15.43
C THR A 70 -18.42 -10.34 -15.27
N TRP A 71 -17.13 -10.41 -14.95
CA TRP A 71 -16.44 -11.68 -14.69
C TRP A 71 -17.16 -12.51 -13.61
N MET A 72 -17.52 -11.90 -12.49
CA MET A 72 -18.20 -12.57 -11.37
C MET A 72 -19.50 -13.20 -11.82
N LEU A 73 -20.37 -12.43 -12.49
CA LEU A 73 -21.69 -12.89 -12.94
C LEU A 73 -21.56 -13.98 -14.02
N GLU A 74 -20.65 -13.85 -14.96
CA GLU A 74 -20.38 -14.87 -15.98
C GLU A 74 -19.88 -16.19 -15.37
N GLN A 75 -18.95 -16.12 -14.41
CA GLN A 75 -18.42 -17.31 -13.75
C GLN A 75 -19.46 -17.99 -12.85
N LEU A 76 -20.23 -17.25 -12.05
CA LEU A 76 -21.32 -17.80 -11.25
C LEU A 76 -22.38 -18.49 -12.12
N LYS A 77 -22.73 -17.89 -13.27
CA LYS A 77 -23.62 -18.51 -14.24
C LYS A 77 -23.04 -19.78 -14.86
N ALA A 78 -21.75 -19.74 -15.22
CA ALA A 78 -21.07 -20.93 -15.80
C ALA A 78 -21.00 -22.10 -14.81
N GLN A 79 -20.90 -21.81 -13.52
CA GLN A 79 -20.92 -22.83 -12.44
C GLN A 79 -22.36 -23.28 -12.08
N GLY A 80 -23.39 -22.62 -12.61
CA GLY A 80 -24.79 -22.92 -12.30
C GLY A 80 -25.26 -22.38 -10.93
N ALA A 81 -24.48 -21.49 -10.30
CA ALA A 81 -24.83 -20.86 -9.03
C ALA A 81 -25.94 -19.80 -9.21
N ILE A 82 -26.05 -19.20 -10.39
CA ILE A 82 -27.13 -18.31 -10.81
C ILE A 82 -27.63 -18.68 -12.22
N ASP A 83 -28.88 -18.33 -12.54
CA ASP A 83 -29.44 -18.52 -13.88
C ASP A 83 -29.15 -17.39 -14.86
N GLY A 84 -28.65 -16.24 -14.33
CA GLY A 84 -28.33 -15.01 -15.07
C GLY A 84 -29.54 -14.09 -15.29
N SER A 85 -30.66 -14.32 -14.58
CA SER A 85 -31.77 -13.36 -14.52
C SER A 85 -31.33 -12.07 -13.81
N ASP A 86 -32.01 -10.96 -14.09
CA ASP A 86 -31.71 -9.67 -13.46
C ASP A 86 -31.81 -9.73 -11.93
N GLU A 87 -32.77 -10.51 -11.42
CA GLU A 87 -32.98 -10.71 -9.99
C GLU A 87 -31.78 -11.43 -9.34
N GLN A 88 -31.36 -12.56 -9.91
CA GLN A 88 -30.21 -13.32 -9.38
C GLN A 88 -28.87 -12.59 -9.57
N ASN A 89 -28.72 -11.85 -10.66
CA ASN A 89 -27.55 -10.99 -10.88
C ASN A 89 -27.47 -9.88 -9.81
N ALA A 90 -28.63 -9.25 -9.48
CA ALA A 90 -28.68 -8.23 -8.43
C ALA A 90 -28.36 -8.82 -7.04
N GLU A 91 -28.90 -10.00 -6.73
CA GLU A 91 -28.62 -10.72 -5.49
C GLU A 91 -27.13 -11.09 -5.37
N ALA A 92 -26.52 -11.57 -6.43
CA ALA A 92 -25.09 -11.88 -6.46
C ALA A 92 -24.23 -10.64 -6.20
N VAL A 93 -24.56 -9.49 -6.84
CA VAL A 93 -23.85 -8.23 -6.59
C VAL A 93 -24.00 -7.78 -5.13
N ALA A 94 -25.19 -7.87 -4.57
CA ALA A 94 -25.44 -7.49 -3.17
C ALA A 94 -24.67 -8.36 -2.18
N LYS A 95 -24.40 -9.63 -2.50
CA LYS A 95 -23.66 -10.57 -1.65
C LYS A 95 -22.14 -10.46 -1.79
N HIS A 96 -21.65 -10.20 -3.00
CA HIS A 96 -20.22 -10.29 -3.31
C HIS A 96 -19.51 -8.94 -3.39
N PHE A 97 -20.23 -7.82 -3.35
CA PHE A 97 -19.64 -6.50 -3.49
C PHE A 97 -19.90 -5.63 -2.26
N VAL A 98 -18.83 -4.98 -1.81
CA VAL A 98 -18.89 -3.94 -0.80
C VAL A 98 -18.17 -2.69 -1.30
N ALA A 99 -18.55 -1.52 -0.79
CA ALA A 99 -17.94 -0.27 -1.17
C ALA A 99 -17.35 0.48 0.02
N VAL A 100 -16.22 1.14 -0.23
CA VAL A 100 -15.67 2.15 0.67
C VAL A 100 -15.77 3.49 -0.07
N SER A 101 -16.79 4.27 0.28
CA SER A 101 -17.15 5.49 -0.46
C SER A 101 -18.00 6.44 0.38
N THR A 102 -17.98 7.73 0.00
CA THR A 102 -18.89 8.74 0.54
C THR A 102 -20.08 9.00 -0.40
N ALA A 103 -20.09 8.42 -1.61
CA ALA A 103 -21.07 8.65 -2.66
C ALA A 103 -22.13 7.52 -2.69
N LEU A 104 -22.95 7.43 -1.64
CA LEU A 104 -23.88 6.31 -1.41
C LEU A 104 -24.87 6.11 -2.57
N GLU A 105 -25.42 7.17 -3.15
CA GLU A 105 -26.35 7.07 -4.29
C GLU A 105 -25.72 6.37 -5.50
N LYS A 106 -24.42 6.61 -5.75
CA LYS A 106 -23.71 5.96 -6.85
C LYS A 106 -23.34 4.51 -6.54
N VAL A 107 -23.08 4.22 -5.27
CA VAL A 107 -22.84 2.86 -4.79
C VAL A 107 -24.09 2.01 -4.98
N GLU A 108 -25.26 2.53 -4.58
CA GLU A 108 -26.56 1.89 -4.78
C GLU A 108 -26.88 1.72 -6.28
N ALA A 109 -26.62 2.74 -7.11
CA ALA A 109 -26.80 2.66 -8.56
C ALA A 109 -25.90 1.62 -9.24
N PHE A 110 -24.76 1.26 -8.64
CA PHE A 110 -23.91 0.16 -9.10
C PHE A 110 -24.51 -1.22 -8.78
N GLY A 111 -25.42 -1.29 -7.80
CA GLY A 111 -26.09 -2.49 -7.32
C GLY A 111 -25.56 -3.02 -5.97
N ILE A 112 -24.74 -2.26 -5.28
CA ILE A 112 -24.24 -2.61 -3.94
C ILE A 112 -25.26 -2.15 -2.92
N ASP A 113 -25.62 -3.04 -1.98
CA ASP A 113 -26.48 -2.69 -0.87
C ASP A 113 -25.84 -1.55 -0.04
N PRO A 114 -26.55 -0.44 0.22
CA PRO A 114 -26.04 0.64 1.06
C PRO A 114 -25.58 0.20 2.46
N ALA A 115 -26.14 -0.89 3.01
CA ALA A 115 -25.69 -1.49 4.25
C ALA A 115 -24.24 -2.05 4.17
N ASN A 116 -23.77 -2.35 2.97
CA ASN A 116 -22.42 -2.81 2.65
C ASN A 116 -21.51 -1.67 2.16
N ALA A 117 -21.90 -0.41 2.41
CA ALA A 117 -21.09 0.76 2.10
C ALA A 117 -20.48 1.37 3.36
N PHE A 118 -19.17 1.51 3.37
CA PHE A 118 -18.40 2.04 4.50
C PHE A 118 -17.90 3.44 4.16
N GLY A 119 -18.32 4.43 4.96
CA GLY A 119 -17.93 5.82 4.80
C GLY A 119 -16.58 6.15 5.45
N PHE A 120 -16.03 7.30 5.08
CA PHE A 120 -14.85 7.90 5.70
C PHE A 120 -14.94 9.43 5.62
N TRP A 121 -14.04 10.12 6.34
CA TRP A 121 -14.03 11.59 6.34
C TRP A 121 -13.49 12.18 5.02
N ASN A 122 -13.69 13.47 4.83
CA ASN A 122 -13.29 14.17 3.61
C ASN A 122 -11.80 14.08 3.27
N TRP A 123 -10.93 13.85 4.23
CA TRP A 123 -9.49 13.68 4.06
C TRP A 123 -9.05 12.25 3.70
N VAL A 124 -9.97 11.33 3.56
CA VAL A 124 -9.79 9.92 3.13
C VAL A 124 -9.08 9.03 4.16
N GLY A 125 -7.96 9.43 4.74
CA GLY A 125 -7.23 8.71 5.79
C GLY A 125 -6.40 7.50 5.35
N GLY A 126 -6.39 7.14 4.08
CA GLY A 126 -5.58 6.03 3.56
C GLY A 126 -5.83 4.69 4.27
N ARG A 127 -4.80 3.85 4.41
CA ARG A 127 -4.88 2.48 4.95
C ARG A 127 -5.31 2.37 6.42
N TYR A 128 -5.26 3.45 7.18
CA TYR A 128 -5.68 3.50 8.60
C TYR A 128 -7.09 4.07 8.79
N SER A 129 -7.83 4.24 7.72
CA SER A 129 -9.26 4.58 7.73
C SER A 129 -10.08 3.41 7.15
N ALA A 130 -11.35 3.65 6.80
CA ALA A 130 -12.18 2.68 6.09
C ALA A 130 -11.56 2.19 4.76
N VAL A 131 -10.64 2.96 4.14
CA VAL A 131 -9.83 2.53 2.99
C VAL A 131 -8.99 1.29 3.31
N GLY A 132 -8.64 1.08 4.57
CA GLY A 132 -7.97 -0.12 5.09
C GLY A 132 -8.89 -1.32 5.33
N LEU A 133 -10.14 -1.33 4.84
CA LEU A 133 -11.08 -2.42 5.07
C LEU A 133 -10.51 -3.80 4.67
N SER A 134 -9.76 -3.87 3.57
CA SER A 134 -9.08 -5.11 3.16
C SER A 134 -8.08 -5.61 4.20
N LEU A 135 -7.37 -4.71 4.88
CA LEU A 135 -6.44 -5.06 5.96
C LEU A 135 -7.19 -5.56 7.19
N ILE A 136 -8.32 -4.91 7.53
CA ILE A 136 -9.18 -5.35 8.65
C ILE A 136 -9.69 -6.77 8.40
N VAL A 137 -10.09 -7.07 7.17
CA VAL A 137 -10.61 -8.40 6.81
C VAL A 137 -9.52 -9.46 6.93
N VAL A 138 -8.31 -9.20 6.43
CA VAL A 138 -7.24 -10.22 6.41
C VAL A 138 -6.48 -10.36 7.72
N LEU A 139 -6.39 -9.29 8.53
CA LEU A 139 -5.67 -9.30 9.81
C LEU A 139 -6.59 -9.62 10.99
N GLY A 140 -7.88 -9.38 10.84
CA GLY A 140 -8.83 -9.31 11.93
C GLY A 140 -8.74 -7.98 12.71
N PRO A 141 -9.82 -7.63 13.45
CA PRO A 141 -9.94 -6.34 14.12
C PRO A 141 -8.86 -6.11 15.19
N GLU A 142 -8.47 -7.15 15.92
CA GLU A 142 -7.49 -7.04 16.99
C GLU A 142 -6.08 -6.67 16.45
N ARG A 143 -5.60 -7.37 15.43
CA ARG A 143 -4.29 -7.07 14.83
C ARG A 143 -4.31 -5.74 14.07
N PHE A 144 -5.45 -5.40 13.46
CA PHE A 144 -5.59 -4.08 12.87
C PHE A 144 -5.54 -2.97 13.92
N GLN A 145 -6.13 -3.18 15.10
CA GLN A 145 -6.00 -2.25 16.21
C GLN A 145 -4.54 -2.10 16.67
N GLN A 146 -3.79 -3.20 16.81
CA GLN A 146 -2.34 -3.14 17.10
C GLN A 146 -1.55 -2.38 16.04
N PHE A 147 -1.93 -2.51 14.77
CA PHE A 147 -1.34 -1.72 13.68
C PHE A 147 -1.59 -0.22 13.88
N LEU A 148 -2.80 0.19 14.29
CA LEU A 148 -3.11 1.59 14.61
C LEU A 148 -2.36 2.10 15.86
N GLU A 149 -2.16 1.25 16.85
CA GLU A 149 -1.39 1.58 18.07
C GLU A 149 0.07 1.95 17.74
N GLY A 150 0.64 1.37 16.69
CA GLY A 150 1.97 1.76 16.19
C GLY A 150 2.01 3.22 15.72
N PHE A 151 0.97 3.71 15.04
CA PHE A 151 0.86 5.14 14.68
C PHE A 151 0.76 6.02 15.92
N HIS A 152 -0.11 5.64 16.85
CA HIS A 152 -0.28 6.39 18.09
C HIS A 152 1.02 6.49 18.89
N ALA A 153 1.77 5.39 18.99
CA ALA A 153 3.06 5.38 19.69
C ALA A 153 4.08 6.34 19.08
N ILE A 154 4.12 6.44 17.75
CA ILE A 154 5.02 7.38 17.04
C ILE A 154 4.53 8.83 17.18
N ASP A 155 3.22 9.07 17.15
CA ASP A 155 2.65 10.40 17.37
C ASP A 155 2.99 10.93 18.78
N GLU A 156 2.82 10.10 19.82
CA GLU A 156 3.20 10.42 21.19
C GLU A 156 4.71 10.66 21.33
N TYR A 157 5.53 9.83 20.71
CA TYR A 157 6.98 10.00 20.70
C TYR A 157 7.37 11.33 20.04
N PHE A 158 6.81 11.64 18.87
CA PHE A 158 7.10 12.86 18.13
C PHE A 158 6.71 14.12 18.92
N CYS A 159 5.52 14.12 19.54
CA CYS A 159 5.01 15.28 20.27
C CYS A 159 5.71 15.52 21.61
N ASN A 160 6.17 14.46 22.29
CA ASN A 160 6.64 14.54 23.67
C ASN A 160 8.16 14.41 23.84
N THR A 161 8.91 14.09 22.77
CA THR A 161 10.37 13.93 22.84
C THR A 161 11.07 15.24 22.48
N PRO A 162 12.05 15.71 23.27
CA PRO A 162 12.87 16.87 22.93
C PRO A 162 13.54 16.72 21.57
N LEU A 163 13.69 17.83 20.84
CA LEU A 163 14.13 17.82 19.44
C LEU A 163 15.43 17.06 19.21
N GLU A 164 16.41 17.24 20.10
CA GLU A 164 17.73 16.58 20.02
C GLU A 164 17.69 15.07 20.17
N ASN A 165 16.60 14.52 20.68
CA ASN A 165 16.39 13.07 20.85
C ASN A 165 15.22 12.55 19.99
N ASN A 166 14.61 13.42 19.18
CA ASN A 166 13.42 13.10 18.38
C ASN A 166 13.83 12.62 16.99
N ALA A 167 13.95 11.31 16.82
CA ALA A 167 14.38 10.71 15.58
C ALA A 167 13.50 11.11 14.38
N VAL A 168 12.18 11.23 14.58
CA VAL A 168 11.23 11.63 13.51
C VAL A 168 11.51 13.05 13.03
N ALA A 169 11.68 13.99 13.98
CA ALA A 169 12.01 15.37 13.65
C ALA A 169 13.40 15.49 13.02
N LEU A 170 14.39 14.73 13.53
CA LEU A 170 15.74 14.71 12.99
C LEU A 170 15.79 14.16 11.57
N MET A 171 15.04 13.10 11.25
CA MET A 171 14.92 12.58 9.88
C MET A 171 14.35 13.66 8.93
N GLY A 172 13.28 14.36 9.33
CA GLY A 172 12.72 15.45 8.55
C GLY A 172 13.72 16.60 8.32
N LEU A 173 14.48 16.97 9.34
CA LEU A 173 15.52 18.01 9.22
C LEU A 173 16.68 17.56 8.32
N LEU A 174 17.10 16.31 8.39
CA LEU A 174 18.10 15.73 7.50
C LEU A 174 17.65 15.78 6.04
N ASN A 175 16.40 15.43 5.75
CA ASN A 175 15.84 15.54 4.41
C ASN A 175 15.90 16.97 3.87
N VAL A 176 15.47 17.94 4.66
CA VAL A 176 15.59 19.37 4.31
C VAL A 176 17.06 19.76 4.05
N TRP A 177 17.97 19.29 4.89
CA TRP A 177 19.39 19.58 4.77
C TRP A 177 20.01 18.98 3.50
N TYR A 178 19.79 17.71 3.23
CA TYR A 178 20.27 17.08 2.02
C TYR A 178 19.73 17.72 0.75
N VAL A 179 18.43 18.00 0.71
CA VAL A 179 17.79 18.58 -0.48
C VAL A 179 18.25 20.00 -0.76
N ASN A 180 18.31 20.88 0.28
CA ASN A 180 18.53 22.31 0.09
C ASN A 180 20.00 22.73 0.22
N PHE A 181 20.82 22.01 0.99
CA PHE A 181 22.23 22.41 1.24
C PHE A 181 23.23 21.52 0.51
N PHE A 182 22.95 20.24 0.33
CA PHE A 182 23.79 19.33 -0.46
C PHE A 182 23.29 19.17 -1.91
N GLY A 183 22.12 19.71 -2.23
CA GLY A 183 21.56 19.60 -3.57
C GLY A 183 21.17 18.18 -3.97
N SER A 184 21.00 17.27 -3.00
CA SER A 184 20.56 15.91 -3.27
C SER A 184 19.13 15.92 -3.81
N LYS A 185 18.88 15.25 -4.92
CA LYS A 185 17.58 15.21 -5.58
C LYS A 185 16.87 13.87 -5.39
N SER A 186 17.51 12.92 -4.75
CA SER A 186 16.93 11.60 -4.52
C SER A 186 17.31 11.05 -3.15
N HIS A 187 16.50 10.10 -2.66
CA HIS A 187 16.65 9.40 -1.40
C HIS A 187 16.36 7.92 -1.62
N ALA A 188 17.34 7.07 -1.33
CA ALA A 188 17.18 5.64 -1.45
C ALA A 188 16.60 5.05 -0.16
N VAL A 189 15.65 4.13 -0.27
CA VAL A 189 15.13 3.34 0.85
C VAL A 189 15.33 1.87 0.53
N LEU A 190 16.20 1.21 1.30
CA LEU A 190 16.78 -0.08 1.00
C LEU A 190 16.41 -1.11 2.08
N PRO A 191 15.20 -1.69 2.00
CA PRO A 191 14.74 -2.66 2.97
C PRO A 191 15.39 -4.03 2.73
N TYR A 192 16.17 -4.51 3.69
CA TYR A 192 16.60 -5.90 3.74
C TYR A 192 15.51 -6.76 4.36
N CYS A 193 14.39 -6.80 3.66
CA CYS A 193 13.20 -7.57 4.01
C CYS A 193 12.27 -7.68 2.80
N GLN A 194 11.98 -8.90 2.34
CA GLN A 194 11.10 -9.12 1.19
C GLN A 194 9.68 -8.60 1.41
N TYR A 195 9.17 -8.67 2.62
CA TYR A 195 7.84 -8.15 2.97
C TYR A 195 7.73 -6.62 2.84
N LEU A 196 8.84 -5.90 2.79
CA LEU A 196 8.88 -4.46 2.56
C LEU A 196 9.20 -4.07 1.10
N HIS A 197 9.12 -5.01 0.13
CA HIS A 197 9.46 -4.71 -1.27
C HIS A 197 8.59 -3.58 -1.86
N ARG A 198 7.36 -3.37 -1.37
CA ARG A 198 6.48 -2.27 -1.80
C ARG A 198 6.66 -0.98 -1.00
N PHE A 199 7.48 -0.98 0.05
CA PHE A 199 7.66 0.18 0.92
C PHE A 199 8.29 1.40 0.19
N PRO A 200 9.36 1.25 -0.62
CA PRO A 200 9.89 2.36 -1.39
C PRO A 200 8.84 2.98 -2.34
N ALA A 201 8.07 2.17 -3.05
CA ALA A 201 6.99 2.64 -3.92
C ALA A 201 5.86 3.34 -3.15
N TYR A 202 5.53 2.86 -1.95
CA TYR A 202 4.59 3.56 -1.07
C TYR A 202 5.11 4.95 -0.67
N LEU A 203 6.41 5.08 -0.35
CA LEU A 203 7.02 6.37 -0.03
C LEU A 203 7.02 7.33 -1.22
N GLN A 204 7.09 6.84 -2.46
CA GLN A 204 6.89 7.68 -3.64
C GLN A 204 5.52 8.36 -3.60
N GLN A 205 4.45 7.60 -3.34
CA GLN A 205 3.13 8.18 -3.21
C GLN A 205 3.03 9.10 -1.99
N LEU A 206 3.49 8.65 -0.83
CA LEU A 206 3.38 9.40 0.42
C LEU A 206 4.07 10.76 0.34
N THR A 207 5.29 10.81 -0.17
CA THR A 207 6.14 12.01 -0.14
C THR A 207 6.12 12.77 -1.45
N MET A 208 6.28 12.12 -2.60
CA MET A 208 6.37 12.83 -3.88
C MET A 208 5.04 13.40 -4.32
N GLU A 209 3.92 12.69 -4.11
CA GLU A 209 2.58 13.21 -4.36
C GLU A 209 2.24 14.33 -3.39
N SER A 210 2.53 14.15 -2.09
CA SER A 210 2.17 15.12 -1.04
C SER A 210 3.04 16.37 -1.07
N ASN A 211 4.36 16.22 -1.22
CA ASN A 211 5.35 17.30 -1.12
C ASN A 211 5.84 17.80 -2.48
N GLY A 212 5.52 17.14 -3.59
CA GLY A 212 5.87 17.55 -4.93
C GLY A 212 5.08 18.78 -5.40
N LYS A 213 5.12 19.87 -4.63
CA LYS A 213 4.37 21.11 -4.86
C LYS A 213 5.33 22.27 -5.05
N HIS A 214 5.06 23.12 -6.03
CA HIS A 214 5.84 24.33 -6.32
C HIS A 214 5.17 25.62 -5.83
N VAL A 215 4.00 25.48 -5.19
CA VAL A 215 3.24 26.59 -4.61
C VAL A 215 2.88 26.31 -3.15
N ARG A 216 2.81 27.35 -2.35
CA ARG A 216 2.29 27.32 -1.00
C ARG A 216 0.76 27.27 -1.00
N TRP A 217 0.16 27.01 0.16
CA TRP A 217 -1.30 26.93 0.32
C TRP A 217 -2.03 28.24 -0.04
N ASP A 218 -1.34 29.40 0.02
CA ASP A 218 -1.85 30.72 -0.38
C ASP A 218 -1.65 31.01 -1.88
N GLY A 219 -1.11 30.07 -2.64
CA GLY A 219 -0.85 30.19 -4.07
C GLY A 219 0.48 30.88 -4.42
N SER A 220 1.26 31.35 -3.44
CA SER A 220 2.59 31.91 -3.70
C SER A 220 3.61 30.84 -4.07
N ALA A 221 4.61 31.20 -4.88
CA ALA A 221 5.68 30.28 -5.24
C ALA A 221 6.55 29.92 -4.03
N VAL A 222 6.98 28.66 -3.95
CA VAL A 222 8.02 28.26 -3.01
C VAL A 222 9.40 28.75 -3.48
N THR A 223 10.27 29.07 -2.53
CA THR A 223 11.61 29.61 -2.77
C THR A 223 12.73 28.64 -2.42
N SER A 224 12.36 27.40 -2.04
CA SER A 224 13.27 26.31 -1.67
C SER A 224 12.82 25.02 -2.37
N ASP A 225 13.70 24.04 -2.44
CA ASP A 225 13.30 22.70 -2.89
C ASP A 225 12.40 22.05 -1.84
N THR A 226 11.34 21.37 -2.29
CA THR A 226 10.26 20.88 -1.43
C THR A 226 10.27 19.39 -1.18
N GLY A 227 11.02 18.62 -1.93
CA GLY A 227 11.09 17.18 -1.77
C GLY A 227 12.06 16.52 -2.74
N GLU A 228 12.45 15.33 -2.39
CA GLU A 228 13.33 14.46 -3.17
C GLU A 228 12.56 13.31 -3.86
N ILE A 229 13.24 12.65 -4.78
CA ILE A 229 12.75 11.45 -5.47
C ILE A 229 13.05 10.24 -4.60
N PHE A 230 12.02 9.62 -4.03
CA PHE A 230 12.16 8.37 -3.30
C PHE A 230 12.25 7.17 -4.26
N TRP A 231 13.16 6.26 -3.99
CA TRP A 231 13.34 5.04 -4.76
C TRP A 231 14.04 3.96 -3.92
N GLY A 232 14.01 2.73 -4.37
CA GLY A 232 14.72 1.64 -3.71
C GLY A 232 14.18 0.27 -4.08
N GLU A 233 14.93 -0.73 -3.71
CA GLU A 233 14.63 -2.15 -3.89
C GLU A 233 15.08 -2.93 -2.65
N PRO A 234 14.51 -4.10 -2.39
CA PRO A 234 15.00 -4.95 -1.31
C PRO A 234 16.46 -5.39 -1.49
N GLY A 235 17.21 -5.41 -0.39
CA GLY A 235 18.42 -6.22 -0.33
C GLY A 235 18.07 -7.73 -0.38
N THR A 236 18.87 -8.57 -1.00
CA THR A 236 20.18 -8.31 -1.64
C THR A 236 20.06 -7.90 -3.12
N ASN A 237 18.85 -7.93 -3.70
CA ASN A 237 18.63 -7.64 -5.13
C ASN A 237 19.17 -6.25 -5.51
N GLY A 238 18.93 -5.24 -4.67
CA GLY A 238 19.42 -3.88 -4.87
C GLY A 238 20.94 -3.81 -5.05
N GLN A 239 21.70 -4.66 -4.35
CA GLN A 239 23.17 -4.73 -4.48
C GLN A 239 23.59 -5.04 -5.91
N HIS A 240 22.85 -5.88 -6.62
CA HIS A 240 23.13 -6.28 -8.00
C HIS A 240 22.56 -5.32 -9.04
N ALA A 241 21.66 -4.40 -8.62
CA ALA A 241 20.97 -3.50 -9.53
C ALA A 241 21.63 -2.11 -9.61
N PHE A 242 21.96 -1.47 -8.49
CA PHE A 242 22.39 -0.06 -8.48
C PHE A 242 23.42 0.31 -7.38
N TYR A 243 23.86 -0.59 -6.53
CA TYR A 243 24.85 -0.26 -5.49
C TYR A 243 26.19 0.20 -6.06
N GLN A 244 26.51 -0.17 -7.30
CA GLN A 244 27.66 0.37 -8.00
C GLN A 244 27.66 1.91 -8.04
N LEU A 245 26.50 2.53 -8.28
CA LEU A 245 26.35 3.99 -8.27
C LEU A 245 26.52 4.56 -6.86
N LEU A 246 25.98 3.87 -5.84
CA LEU A 246 26.09 4.33 -4.45
C LEU A 246 27.54 4.32 -3.95
N HIS A 247 28.32 3.29 -4.34
CA HIS A 247 29.70 3.14 -3.91
C HIS A 247 30.73 3.98 -4.70
N GLN A 248 30.58 4.05 -6.02
CA GLN A 248 31.59 4.60 -6.92
C GLN A 248 31.03 5.69 -7.86
N GLY A 249 29.74 6.06 -7.70
CA GLY A 249 29.15 7.14 -8.48
C GLY A 249 29.60 8.52 -8.01
N THR A 250 29.25 9.53 -8.78
CA THR A 250 29.59 10.93 -8.53
C THR A 250 28.46 11.72 -7.86
N VAL A 251 27.32 11.07 -7.61
CA VAL A 251 26.11 11.67 -7.04
C VAL A 251 25.98 11.28 -5.57
N VAL A 252 25.74 12.26 -4.71
CA VAL A 252 25.41 11.99 -3.31
C VAL A 252 23.96 11.56 -3.23
N VAL A 253 23.72 10.36 -2.72
CA VAL A 253 22.39 9.78 -2.50
C VAL A 253 22.26 9.44 -1.01
N PRO A 254 21.48 10.20 -0.24
CA PRO A 254 21.07 9.77 1.10
C PRO A 254 20.34 8.43 1.02
N ALA A 255 20.60 7.55 1.97
CA ALA A 255 20.02 6.21 1.95
C ALA A 255 19.63 5.76 3.36
N ASP A 256 18.41 5.21 3.48
CA ASP A 256 17.93 4.53 4.66
C ASP A 256 18.00 3.01 4.44
N PHE A 257 18.82 2.35 5.26
CA PHE A 257 18.92 0.89 5.29
C PHE A 257 18.04 0.35 6.42
N ILE A 258 17.15 -0.59 6.10
CA ILE A 258 16.21 -1.17 7.04
C ILE A 258 16.39 -2.67 7.12
N ALA A 259 16.62 -3.22 8.30
CA ALA A 259 16.69 -4.66 8.52
C ALA A 259 15.96 -5.06 9.81
N PHE A 260 15.64 -6.33 9.93
CA PHE A 260 14.98 -6.92 11.09
C PHE A 260 15.94 -7.86 11.83
N ALA A 261 15.94 -7.81 13.15
CA ALA A 261 16.75 -8.70 13.97
C ALA A 261 16.31 -10.18 13.84
N ASN A 262 15.02 -10.42 13.60
CA ASN A 262 14.45 -11.75 13.47
C ASN A 262 13.64 -11.88 12.19
N THR A 263 13.67 -13.06 11.57
CA THR A 263 12.81 -13.39 10.43
C THR A 263 11.52 -14.07 10.88
N ALA A 264 10.43 -13.85 10.13
CA ALA A 264 9.19 -14.59 10.29
C ALA A 264 9.27 -16.05 9.75
N ASN A 265 10.26 -16.34 8.90
CA ASN A 265 10.44 -17.64 8.26
C ASN A 265 11.88 -18.12 8.45
N PRO A 266 12.24 -18.67 9.63
CA PRO A 266 13.59 -19.16 9.88
C PRO A 266 13.94 -20.31 8.93
N ALA A 267 15.16 -20.28 8.40
CA ALA A 267 15.70 -21.31 7.51
C ALA A 267 17.20 -21.54 7.82
N THR A 268 17.65 -22.77 7.54
CA THR A 268 19.04 -23.18 7.77
C THR A 268 19.60 -23.78 6.48
N ASP A 269 20.79 -23.36 6.09
CA ASP A 269 21.57 -23.99 5.02
C ASP A 269 22.88 -24.52 5.57
N SER A 270 23.14 -25.81 5.43
CA SER A 270 24.39 -26.46 5.85
C SER A 270 24.80 -26.15 7.30
N GLY A 271 23.79 -25.97 8.19
CA GLY A 271 24.01 -25.66 9.60
C GLY A 271 24.16 -24.17 9.93
N GLN A 272 24.10 -23.30 8.93
CA GLN A 272 24.12 -21.84 9.11
C GLN A 272 22.72 -21.24 9.04
N ASP A 273 22.42 -20.27 9.89
CA ASP A 273 21.17 -19.50 9.80
C ASP A 273 21.21 -18.60 8.56
N VAL A 274 20.23 -18.80 7.67
CA VAL A 274 20.13 -18.02 6.42
C VAL A 274 19.84 -16.54 6.71
N HIS A 275 19.17 -16.22 7.80
CA HIS A 275 18.91 -14.84 8.19
C HIS A 275 20.19 -14.13 8.67
N GLU A 276 21.06 -14.82 9.41
CA GLU A 276 22.37 -14.28 9.79
C GLU A 276 23.25 -14.01 8.56
N LEU A 277 23.25 -14.92 7.57
CA LEU A 277 23.94 -14.69 6.28
C LEU A 277 23.39 -13.46 5.56
N PHE A 278 22.08 -13.29 5.59
CA PHE A 278 21.41 -12.13 4.99
C PHE A 278 21.75 -10.82 5.72
N LEU A 279 21.77 -10.82 7.06
CA LEU A 279 22.19 -9.67 7.86
C LEU A 279 23.67 -9.33 7.66
N GLY A 280 24.52 -10.33 7.37
CA GLY A 280 25.91 -10.10 6.99
C GLY A 280 26.04 -9.19 5.75
N ASN A 281 25.17 -9.37 4.76
CA ASN A 281 25.10 -8.49 3.57
C ASN A 281 24.57 -7.08 3.89
N PHE A 282 23.70 -6.95 4.90
CA PHE A 282 23.21 -5.65 5.35
C PHE A 282 24.30 -4.85 6.08
N LEU A 283 25.17 -5.51 6.82
CA LEU A 283 26.21 -4.86 7.64
C LEU A 283 27.52 -4.60 6.87
N ALA A 284 27.72 -5.23 5.71
CA ALA A 284 28.90 -5.07 4.87
C ALA A 284 28.87 -3.78 4.06
#